data_a826921702a11be975d156139511728c
#
_entry.id   a826921702a11be975d156139511728c
#
_cell.length_a   1.000
_cell.length_b   1.000
_cell.length_c   1.000
_cell.angle_alpha   90.00
_cell.angle_beta   90.00
_cell.angle_gamma   90.00
#
_symmetry.space_group_name_H-M   'P 1'
#
loop_
_entity.id
_entity.type
_entity.pdbx_description
1 polymer ?
#
loop_
_entity_poly.entity_id
_entity_poly.type
_entity_poly.pdbx_seq_one_letter_code
_entity_poly.pdbx_strand_id
1 'polypeptide(L)'
;MTVTIETPEQLRAVMHADFTFSAQQFAAITAPLEPAVVIAGAGSGKTTVMAARVVWLVATGQVAPAEVLGLTFTTKATAELATRIRESLRAAGLLPLRGQRLDSSAGSGLGDPSTDSGQRGEEVEEPTVATYHAYAAGLLTEHGLRIGHEPDTRLIADASRYQLAGRTIARHTAPVQHLSDAPQLVVQWLLALDAELSEHLVTPEQVRALDAGERELFVEGMVGEARKTYRERNEKAILAIDRRAELLDLVEEYRALKRHHGLMDFSDQIALTARLARDCPEVGDSERARFRVVLLDEYQDTSVAQALMLTRLFSGPDEVRGLGHPVTAVGDPNQAIYGWRGASVSNISEFPEAFPSAAGSAASYPLTVNRRSDTAILDTANELAAELYALRPELLPLEPKPDAADGEVTAGLY
;
A
#
# COMPACT_ATOMS: atom_id res chain seq x y z
N MET A 1 -17.15 -3.06 -28.28
CA MET A 1 -17.80 -1.77 -28.63
C MET A 1 -17.31 -0.72 -27.64
N THR A 2 -16.62 0.30 -28.09
CA THR A 2 -16.23 1.45 -27.24
C THR A 2 -17.43 2.36 -27.01
N VAL A 3 -17.70 2.71 -25.78
CA VAL A 3 -18.82 3.58 -25.38
C VAL A 3 -18.26 4.93 -24.96
N THR A 4 -18.88 6.04 -25.37
CA THR A 4 -18.53 7.35 -24.86
C THR A 4 -19.34 7.62 -23.57
N ILE A 5 -18.64 7.93 -22.48
CA ILE A 5 -19.23 8.20 -21.15
C ILE A 5 -18.76 9.58 -20.69
N GLU A 6 -19.64 10.57 -20.78
CA GLU A 6 -19.36 11.97 -20.48
C GLU A 6 -20.13 12.51 -19.26
N THR A 7 -21.12 11.76 -18.76
CA THR A 7 -21.94 12.17 -17.61
C THR A 7 -22.04 11.08 -16.55
N PRO A 8 -22.29 11.45 -15.28
CA PRO A 8 -22.54 10.49 -14.21
C PRO A 8 -23.71 9.53 -14.50
N GLU A 9 -24.75 10.01 -15.20
CA GLU A 9 -25.92 9.23 -15.56
C GLU A 9 -25.59 8.15 -16.60
N GLN A 10 -24.74 8.47 -17.58
CA GLN A 10 -24.25 7.49 -18.56
C GLN A 10 -23.41 6.41 -17.87
N LEU A 11 -22.52 6.78 -16.96
CA LEU A 11 -21.74 5.82 -16.18
C LEU A 11 -22.63 4.93 -15.32
N ARG A 12 -23.61 5.53 -14.64
CA ARG A 12 -24.64 4.80 -13.88
C ARG A 12 -25.35 3.77 -14.75
N ALA A 13 -25.75 4.17 -15.95
CA ALA A 13 -26.47 3.29 -16.88
C ALA A 13 -25.57 2.11 -17.33
N VAL A 14 -24.31 2.36 -17.67
CA VAL A 14 -23.35 1.31 -18.06
C VAL A 14 -23.09 0.33 -16.91
N MET A 15 -22.99 0.82 -15.68
CA MET A 15 -22.74 -0.01 -14.49
C MET A 15 -24.02 -0.67 -13.93
N HIS A 16 -25.19 -0.35 -14.46
CA HIS A 16 -26.50 -0.72 -13.88
C HIS A 16 -26.59 -0.40 -12.38
N ALA A 17 -25.98 0.75 -11.97
CA ALA A 17 -25.97 1.16 -10.56
C ALA A 17 -27.32 1.76 -10.16
N ASP A 18 -27.74 1.51 -8.91
CA ASP A 18 -28.96 2.04 -8.30
C ASP A 18 -28.81 3.48 -7.75
N PHE A 19 -27.61 4.03 -7.80
CA PHE A 19 -27.26 5.38 -7.34
C PHE A 19 -26.56 6.18 -8.44
N THR A 20 -26.52 7.51 -8.31
CA THR A 20 -25.78 8.42 -9.20
C THR A 20 -24.48 8.86 -8.53
N PHE A 21 -23.41 8.90 -9.30
CA PHE A 21 -22.10 9.40 -8.83
C PHE A 21 -22.16 10.91 -8.61
N SER A 22 -21.51 11.41 -7.56
CA SER A 22 -21.34 12.85 -7.38
C SER A 22 -20.38 13.42 -8.42
N ALA A 23 -20.39 14.75 -8.59
CA ALA A 23 -19.43 15.41 -9.49
C ALA A 23 -17.98 15.12 -9.12
N GLN A 24 -17.65 15.10 -7.81
CA GLN A 24 -16.30 14.74 -7.32
C GLN A 24 -15.95 13.28 -7.65
N GLN A 25 -16.87 12.34 -7.41
CA GLN A 25 -16.65 10.94 -7.76
C GLN A 25 -16.46 10.77 -9.26
N PHE A 26 -17.30 11.42 -10.07
CA PHE A 26 -17.21 11.35 -11.52
C PHE A 26 -15.89 11.93 -12.05
N ALA A 27 -15.44 13.07 -11.52
CA ALA A 27 -14.16 13.66 -11.86
C ALA A 27 -12.98 12.71 -11.55
N ALA A 28 -12.98 12.04 -10.38
CA ALA A 28 -11.96 11.07 -10.02
C ALA A 28 -12.00 9.80 -10.90
N ILE A 29 -13.21 9.32 -11.26
CA ILE A 29 -13.41 8.15 -12.11
C ILE A 29 -12.92 8.42 -13.54
N THR A 30 -13.22 9.60 -14.08
CA THR A 30 -12.89 9.99 -15.45
C THR A 30 -11.57 10.75 -15.57
N ALA A 31 -10.77 10.79 -14.50
CA ALA A 31 -9.44 11.38 -14.53
C ALA A 31 -8.60 10.79 -15.67
N PRO A 32 -7.76 11.58 -16.35
CA PRO A 32 -6.88 11.13 -17.43
C PRO A 32 -6.06 9.89 -17.05
N LEU A 33 -5.52 9.19 -18.06
CA LEU A 33 -4.54 8.11 -17.88
C LEU A 33 -3.18 8.68 -17.49
N GLU A 34 -3.14 9.27 -16.30
CA GLU A 34 -1.97 9.88 -15.67
C GLU A 34 -1.99 9.55 -14.17
N PRO A 35 -0.88 9.76 -13.45
CA PRO A 35 -0.85 9.62 -12.00
C PRO A 35 -1.88 10.55 -11.33
N ALA A 36 -2.61 10.02 -10.36
CA ALA A 36 -3.62 10.76 -9.62
C ALA A 36 -3.75 10.28 -8.18
N VAL A 37 -4.03 11.16 -7.24
CA VAL A 37 -4.37 10.81 -5.87
C VAL A 37 -5.82 11.22 -5.57
N VAL A 38 -6.56 10.31 -4.95
CA VAL A 38 -7.94 10.53 -4.51
C VAL A 38 -7.94 10.61 -2.97
N ILE A 39 -8.07 11.81 -2.44
CA ILE A 39 -8.19 12.05 -1.01
C ILE A 39 -9.66 11.88 -0.62
N ALA A 40 -9.96 10.74 -0.04
CA ALA A 40 -11.33 10.26 0.08
C ALA A 40 -11.71 10.07 1.55
N GLY A 41 -12.44 11.00 2.12
CA GLY A 41 -12.89 10.94 3.51
C GLY A 41 -13.70 9.69 3.84
N ALA A 42 -13.90 9.45 5.13
CA ALA A 42 -14.69 8.33 5.62
C ALA A 42 -16.08 8.28 4.95
N GLY A 43 -16.51 7.10 4.49
CA GLY A 43 -17.84 6.94 3.90
C GLY A 43 -18.07 7.59 2.54
N SER A 44 -17.05 8.14 1.87
CA SER A 44 -17.16 8.80 0.54
C SER A 44 -17.27 7.83 -0.64
N GLY A 45 -17.12 6.53 -0.41
CA GLY A 45 -17.24 5.48 -1.43
C GLY A 45 -15.96 5.16 -2.19
N LYS A 46 -14.79 5.21 -1.54
CA LYS A 46 -13.46 4.88 -2.09
C LYS A 46 -13.47 3.67 -3.04
N THR A 47 -13.86 2.51 -2.52
CA THR A 47 -13.87 1.25 -3.29
C THR A 47 -14.82 1.29 -4.48
N THR A 48 -15.94 2.02 -4.37
CA THR A 48 -16.90 2.22 -5.47
C THR A 48 -16.29 3.05 -6.60
N VAL A 49 -15.56 4.11 -6.25
CA VAL A 49 -14.85 4.96 -7.22
C VAL A 49 -13.77 4.16 -7.94
N MET A 50 -13.00 3.34 -7.22
CA MET A 50 -11.97 2.47 -7.84
C MET A 50 -12.59 1.49 -8.83
N ALA A 51 -13.65 0.77 -8.45
CA ALA A 51 -14.32 -0.17 -9.34
C ALA A 51 -14.95 0.55 -10.56
N ALA A 52 -15.58 1.71 -10.35
CA ALA A 52 -16.16 2.51 -11.42
C ALA A 52 -15.10 3.06 -12.39
N ARG A 53 -13.90 3.43 -11.89
CA ARG A 53 -12.79 3.83 -12.74
C ARG A 53 -12.34 2.69 -13.67
N VAL A 54 -12.24 1.47 -13.15
CA VAL A 54 -11.92 0.31 -14.00
C VAL A 54 -12.99 0.11 -15.08
N VAL A 55 -14.27 0.15 -14.71
CA VAL A 55 -15.36 0.01 -15.69
C VAL A 55 -15.30 1.11 -16.74
N TRP A 56 -15.09 2.36 -16.34
CA TRP A 56 -14.99 3.48 -17.27
C TRP A 56 -13.82 3.31 -18.25
N LEU A 57 -12.63 2.94 -17.76
CA LEU A 57 -11.44 2.75 -18.58
C LEU A 57 -11.61 1.61 -19.60
N VAL A 58 -12.21 0.49 -19.17
CA VAL A 58 -12.46 -0.65 -20.04
C VAL A 58 -13.60 -0.37 -21.04
N ALA A 59 -14.71 0.22 -20.58
CA ALA A 59 -15.86 0.54 -21.43
C ALA A 59 -15.52 1.56 -22.54
N THR A 60 -14.65 2.53 -22.21
CA THR A 60 -14.15 3.51 -23.19
C THR A 60 -13.00 2.99 -24.06
N GLY A 61 -12.56 1.73 -23.86
CA GLY A 61 -11.52 1.08 -24.66
C GLY A 61 -10.11 1.61 -24.43
N GLN A 62 -9.87 2.29 -23.30
CA GLN A 62 -8.56 2.84 -22.98
C GLN A 62 -7.59 1.76 -22.51
N VAL A 63 -8.09 0.72 -21.81
CA VAL A 63 -7.32 -0.41 -21.31
C VAL A 63 -8.11 -1.71 -21.46
N ALA A 64 -7.41 -2.84 -21.58
CA ALA A 64 -8.02 -4.16 -21.45
C ALA A 64 -8.14 -4.55 -19.96
N PRO A 65 -9.10 -5.42 -19.58
CA PRO A 65 -9.23 -5.85 -18.18
C PRO A 65 -7.93 -6.41 -17.58
N ALA A 66 -7.17 -7.22 -18.32
CA ALA A 66 -5.91 -7.81 -17.86
C ALA A 66 -4.78 -6.79 -17.63
N GLU A 67 -4.88 -5.58 -18.21
CA GLU A 67 -3.91 -4.50 -18.06
C GLU A 67 -4.12 -3.68 -16.77
N VAL A 68 -5.08 -4.07 -15.92
CA VAL A 68 -5.39 -3.39 -14.65
C VAL A 68 -4.83 -4.17 -13.47
N LEU A 69 -4.03 -3.49 -12.63
CA LEU A 69 -3.54 -3.97 -11.34
C LEU A 69 -4.24 -3.21 -10.21
N GLY A 70 -4.87 -3.92 -9.28
CA GLY A 70 -5.39 -3.37 -8.04
C GLY A 70 -4.61 -3.90 -6.83
N LEU A 71 -4.09 -3.02 -5.99
CA LEU A 71 -3.39 -3.39 -4.76
C LEU A 71 -4.15 -2.89 -3.55
N THR A 72 -4.31 -3.76 -2.54
CA THR A 72 -5.02 -3.45 -1.30
C THR A 72 -4.22 -3.89 -0.08
N PHE A 73 -4.64 -3.45 1.11
CA PHE A 73 -3.90 -3.75 2.34
C PHE A 73 -4.23 -5.12 2.95
N THR A 74 -5.45 -5.62 2.79
CA THR A 74 -5.88 -6.88 3.40
C THR A 74 -6.49 -7.86 2.42
N THR A 75 -6.38 -9.16 2.70
CA THR A 75 -7.00 -10.23 1.89
C THR A 75 -8.52 -10.03 1.76
N LYS A 76 -9.18 -9.54 2.80
CA LYS A 76 -10.62 -9.23 2.77
C LYS A 76 -10.91 -8.10 1.77
N ALA A 77 -10.17 -6.99 1.85
CA ALA A 77 -10.32 -5.87 0.93
C ALA A 77 -10.01 -6.28 -0.53
N THR A 78 -8.98 -7.13 -0.73
CA THR A 78 -8.66 -7.70 -2.04
C THR A 78 -9.85 -8.48 -2.61
N ALA A 79 -10.45 -9.38 -1.84
CA ALA A 79 -11.60 -10.16 -2.29
C ALA A 79 -12.82 -9.28 -2.58
N GLU A 80 -13.06 -8.27 -1.75
CA GLU A 80 -14.16 -7.32 -1.91
C GLU A 80 -13.98 -6.45 -3.17
N LEU A 81 -12.79 -5.85 -3.36
CA LEU A 81 -12.48 -5.04 -4.54
C LEU A 81 -12.53 -5.89 -5.83
N ALA A 82 -11.91 -7.07 -5.83
CA ALA A 82 -11.94 -7.98 -6.98
C ALA A 82 -13.36 -8.40 -7.36
N THR A 83 -14.19 -8.72 -6.36
CA THR A 83 -15.59 -9.09 -6.58
C THR A 83 -16.37 -7.91 -7.18
N ARG A 84 -16.22 -6.73 -6.60
CA ARG A 84 -16.91 -5.51 -7.04
C ARG A 84 -16.51 -5.11 -8.47
N ILE A 85 -15.22 -5.12 -8.79
CA ILE A 85 -14.73 -4.84 -10.15
C ILE A 85 -15.34 -5.86 -11.13
N ARG A 86 -15.25 -7.15 -10.81
CA ARG A 86 -15.73 -8.23 -11.68
C ARG A 86 -17.24 -8.16 -11.91
N GLU A 87 -18.02 -7.93 -10.86
CA GLU A 87 -19.47 -7.79 -10.98
C GLU A 87 -19.85 -6.56 -11.80
N SER A 88 -19.19 -5.43 -11.59
CA SER A 88 -19.41 -4.21 -12.34
C SER A 88 -19.05 -4.35 -13.83
N LEU A 89 -17.94 -5.01 -14.16
CA LEU A 89 -17.55 -5.30 -15.54
C LEU A 89 -18.54 -6.28 -16.22
N ARG A 90 -19.04 -7.29 -15.50
CA ARG A 90 -20.07 -8.20 -16.01
C ARG A 90 -21.41 -7.49 -16.24
N ALA A 91 -21.82 -6.65 -15.30
CA ALA A 91 -23.04 -5.84 -15.44
C ALA A 91 -22.96 -4.94 -16.68
N ALA A 92 -21.78 -4.36 -16.93
CA ALA A 92 -21.51 -3.55 -18.12
C ALA A 92 -21.33 -4.37 -19.42
N GLY A 93 -21.43 -5.70 -19.39
CA GLY A 93 -21.21 -6.58 -20.56
C GLY A 93 -19.77 -6.62 -21.07
N LEU A 94 -18.80 -6.21 -20.23
CA LEU A 94 -17.37 -6.13 -20.56
C LEU A 94 -16.60 -7.41 -20.19
N LEU A 95 -17.23 -8.30 -19.40
CA LEU A 95 -16.77 -9.65 -19.11
C LEU A 95 -17.91 -10.65 -19.33
N PRO A 96 -17.62 -11.89 -19.75
CA PRO A 96 -18.66 -12.91 -19.93
C PRO A 96 -19.34 -13.24 -18.60
N LEU A 97 -20.62 -13.61 -18.66
CA LEU A 97 -21.37 -14.11 -17.52
C LEU A 97 -20.79 -15.47 -17.07
N ARG A 98 -20.84 -15.74 -15.77
CA ARG A 98 -20.32 -16.96 -15.16
C ARG A 98 -20.99 -18.20 -15.82
N GLY A 99 -20.22 -18.97 -16.60
CA GLY A 99 -20.71 -20.17 -17.29
C GLY A 99 -21.05 -20.01 -18.79
N GLN A 100 -20.96 -18.81 -19.37
CA GLN A 100 -21.00 -18.64 -20.82
C GLN A 100 -19.59 -18.88 -21.39
N ARG A 101 -19.45 -19.96 -22.17
CA ARG A 101 -18.33 -20.07 -23.12
C ARG A 101 -18.59 -19.05 -24.23
N LEU A 102 -17.57 -18.30 -24.61
CA LEU A 102 -17.62 -17.49 -25.83
C LEU A 102 -17.71 -18.47 -26.99
N ASP A 103 -18.92 -18.70 -27.49
CA ASP A 103 -19.11 -19.43 -28.75
C ASP A 103 -18.63 -18.53 -29.91
N SER A 104 -17.38 -18.72 -30.31
CA SER A 104 -16.86 -18.19 -31.56
C SER A 104 -17.32 -19.09 -32.73
N SER A 105 -18.61 -19.11 -32.98
CA SER A 105 -19.13 -19.79 -34.18
C SER A 105 -20.17 -18.96 -34.96
N ALA A 106 -19.66 -18.04 -35.77
CA ALA A 106 -20.35 -17.59 -36.96
C ALA A 106 -19.40 -17.86 -38.15
N GLY A 107 -19.35 -19.10 -38.59
CA GLY A 107 -18.53 -19.54 -39.75
C GLY A 107 -18.82 -20.98 -40.08
N SER A 108 -19.77 -21.20 -40.98
CA SER A 108 -20.12 -22.48 -41.57
C SER A 108 -18.91 -23.19 -42.21
N GLY A 109 -18.66 -24.45 -41.83
CA GLY A 109 -17.71 -25.31 -42.56
C GLY A 109 -17.66 -26.71 -41.98
N LEU A 110 -18.23 -27.68 -42.66
CA LEU A 110 -18.10 -29.13 -42.45
C LEU A 110 -16.62 -29.54 -42.49
N GLY A 111 -16.12 -30.15 -41.44
CA GLY A 111 -14.74 -30.69 -41.34
C GLY A 111 -14.62 -31.74 -40.26
N ASP A 112 -14.19 -32.89 -40.60
CA ASP A 112 -13.88 -34.20 -40.04
C ASP A 112 -13.50 -34.27 -38.52
N PRO A 113 -14.03 -35.26 -37.75
CA PRO A 113 -13.77 -35.43 -36.31
C PRO A 113 -12.57 -36.37 -36.05
N SER A 114 -11.36 -35.89 -36.26
CA SER A 114 -10.17 -36.64 -35.80
C SER A 114 -8.93 -35.75 -35.71
N THR A 115 -8.86 -34.91 -34.73
CA THR A 115 -7.58 -34.47 -34.10
C THR A 115 -7.92 -33.80 -32.77
N ASP A 116 -7.74 -34.55 -31.71
CA ASP A 116 -7.71 -34.09 -30.33
C ASP A 116 -6.41 -33.29 -30.11
N SER A 117 -6.40 -32.02 -30.51
CA SER A 117 -5.40 -31.05 -30.12
C SER A 117 -6.08 -30.12 -29.13
N GLY A 118 -5.69 -30.25 -27.83
CA GLY A 118 -6.24 -29.53 -26.71
C GLY A 118 -6.44 -28.03 -26.99
N GLN A 119 -7.67 -27.66 -27.28
CA GLN A 119 -8.10 -26.28 -27.27
C GLN A 119 -7.99 -25.75 -25.84
N ARG A 120 -6.92 -24.99 -25.56
CA ARG A 120 -6.92 -24.07 -24.44
C ARG A 120 -8.09 -23.14 -24.67
N GLY A 121 -9.15 -23.26 -23.85
CA GLY A 121 -10.21 -22.27 -23.82
C GLY A 121 -9.56 -20.91 -23.61
N GLU A 122 -9.98 -19.90 -24.38
CA GLU A 122 -9.57 -18.51 -24.14
C GLU A 122 -9.85 -18.21 -22.67
N GLU A 123 -8.79 -18.10 -21.86
CA GLU A 123 -8.89 -17.63 -20.47
C GLU A 123 -9.43 -16.21 -20.56
N VAL A 124 -10.55 -15.99 -19.90
CA VAL A 124 -11.12 -14.65 -19.78
C VAL A 124 -10.12 -13.79 -18.99
N GLU A 125 -9.53 -12.85 -19.69
CA GLU A 125 -8.58 -11.91 -19.07
C GLU A 125 -9.32 -11.00 -18.08
N GLU A 126 -9.08 -11.24 -16.77
CA GLU A 126 -9.67 -10.46 -15.68
C GLU A 126 -8.61 -9.51 -15.08
N PRO A 127 -9.00 -8.39 -14.43
CA PRO A 127 -8.11 -7.54 -13.67
C PRO A 127 -7.38 -8.31 -12.56
N THR A 128 -6.09 -8.03 -12.39
CA THR A 128 -5.30 -8.57 -11.28
C THR A 128 -5.55 -7.74 -10.04
N VAL A 129 -6.05 -8.37 -8.95
CA VAL A 129 -6.21 -7.73 -7.65
C VAL A 129 -5.49 -8.56 -6.59
N ALA A 130 -4.58 -7.92 -5.84
CA ALA A 130 -3.75 -8.60 -4.85
C ALA A 130 -3.53 -7.71 -3.60
N THR A 131 -3.04 -8.30 -2.50
CA THR A 131 -2.46 -7.49 -1.43
C THR A 131 -1.06 -7.02 -1.83
N TYR A 132 -0.57 -5.91 -1.25
CA TYR A 132 0.81 -5.45 -1.45
C TYR A 132 1.83 -6.56 -1.21
N HIS A 133 1.63 -7.38 -0.16
CA HIS A 133 2.51 -8.51 0.15
C HIS A 133 2.42 -9.65 -0.88
N ALA A 134 1.21 -10.00 -1.33
CA ALA A 134 1.05 -11.06 -2.33
C ALA A 134 1.68 -10.66 -3.68
N TYR A 135 1.55 -9.38 -4.05
CA TYR A 135 2.20 -8.83 -5.24
C TYR A 135 3.73 -8.86 -5.10
N ALA A 136 4.26 -8.40 -3.97
CA ALA A 136 5.69 -8.47 -3.67
C ALA A 136 6.23 -9.91 -3.70
N ALA A 137 5.48 -10.89 -3.15
CA ALA A 137 5.82 -12.30 -3.22
C ALA A 137 5.94 -12.81 -4.67
N GLY A 138 4.98 -12.42 -5.51
CA GLY A 138 5.01 -12.75 -6.94
C GLY A 138 6.27 -12.23 -7.63
N LEU A 139 6.63 -10.96 -7.41
CA LEU A 139 7.83 -10.35 -7.97
C LEU A 139 9.12 -11.05 -7.50
N LEU A 140 9.22 -11.42 -6.22
CA LEU A 140 10.37 -12.15 -5.70
C LEU A 140 10.45 -13.57 -6.27
N THR A 141 9.33 -14.24 -6.47
CA THR A 141 9.30 -15.56 -7.09
C THR A 141 9.76 -15.50 -8.55
N GLU A 142 9.36 -14.48 -9.29
CA GLU A 142 9.68 -14.34 -10.73
C GLU A 142 11.09 -13.77 -10.95
N HIS A 143 11.50 -12.78 -10.16
CA HIS A 143 12.70 -11.99 -10.42
C HIS A 143 13.74 -12.02 -9.29
N GLY A 144 13.46 -12.68 -8.15
CA GLY A 144 14.32 -12.64 -6.95
C GLY A 144 15.76 -13.09 -7.18
N LEU A 145 15.99 -14.03 -8.09
CA LEU A 145 17.33 -14.48 -8.46
C LEU A 145 18.26 -13.35 -8.95
N ARG A 146 17.70 -12.26 -9.52
CA ARG A 146 18.47 -11.09 -9.98
C ARG A 146 19.19 -10.36 -8.84
N ILE A 147 18.67 -10.48 -7.62
CA ILE A 147 19.26 -9.91 -6.41
C ILE A 147 19.86 -10.97 -5.48
N GLY A 148 19.99 -12.22 -5.96
CA GLY A 148 20.51 -13.35 -5.18
C GLY A 148 19.52 -13.88 -4.14
N HIS A 149 18.20 -13.65 -4.33
CA HIS A 149 17.16 -14.23 -3.48
C HIS A 149 16.71 -15.58 -4.05
N GLU A 150 16.76 -16.61 -3.20
CA GLU A 150 16.37 -17.98 -3.57
C GLU A 150 14.84 -18.11 -3.58
N PRO A 151 14.21 -18.63 -4.67
CA PRO A 151 12.76 -18.73 -4.79
C PRO A 151 12.09 -19.65 -3.76
N ASP A 152 12.82 -20.59 -3.19
CA ASP A 152 12.36 -21.55 -2.19
C ASP A 152 12.47 -21.03 -0.74
N THR A 153 12.87 -19.77 -0.56
CA THR A 153 12.89 -19.10 0.74
C THR A 153 11.50 -19.09 1.36
N ARG A 154 11.37 -19.64 2.57
CA ARG A 154 10.08 -19.82 3.25
C ARG A 154 9.70 -18.60 4.07
N LEU A 155 8.45 -18.17 3.91
CA LEU A 155 7.85 -17.13 4.74
C LEU A 155 7.55 -17.70 6.13
N ILE A 156 8.03 -17.01 7.18
CA ILE A 156 7.72 -17.30 8.59
C ILE A 156 6.87 -16.19 9.19
N ALA A 157 5.95 -16.59 10.06
CA ALA A 157 5.08 -15.67 10.78
C ALA A 157 5.13 -15.97 12.30
N ASP A 158 4.66 -15.04 13.06
CA ASP A 158 4.44 -15.05 14.52
C ASP A 158 5.29 -16.05 15.34
N ALA A 159 4.75 -17.21 15.65
CA ALA A 159 5.43 -18.17 16.55
C ALA A 159 6.83 -18.57 16.07
N SER A 160 7.02 -18.75 14.76
CA SER A 160 8.32 -19.12 14.19
C SER A 160 9.33 -17.96 14.31
N ARG A 161 8.90 -16.71 14.14
CA ARG A 161 9.73 -15.53 14.35
C ARG A 161 10.19 -15.43 15.81
N TYR A 162 9.27 -15.60 16.76
CA TYR A 162 9.58 -15.58 18.19
C TYR A 162 10.55 -16.69 18.59
N GLN A 163 10.35 -17.92 18.08
CA GLN A 163 11.27 -19.03 18.33
C GLN A 163 12.68 -18.75 17.76
N LEU A 164 12.77 -18.20 16.55
CA LEU A 164 14.05 -17.89 15.93
C LEU A 164 14.77 -16.77 16.68
N ALA A 165 14.08 -15.71 17.07
CA ALA A 165 14.61 -14.63 17.90
C ALA A 165 15.09 -15.14 19.28
N GLY A 166 14.32 -16.01 19.92
CA GLY A 166 14.73 -16.66 21.17
C GLY A 166 16.00 -17.51 21.01
N ARG A 167 16.15 -18.22 19.87
CA ARG A 167 17.39 -18.96 19.56
C ARG A 167 18.57 -18.03 19.30
N THR A 168 18.36 -16.87 18.68
CA THR A 168 19.41 -15.86 18.47
C THR A 168 19.93 -15.39 19.81
N ILE A 169 19.06 -14.96 20.73
CA ILE A 169 19.43 -14.50 22.07
C ILE A 169 20.18 -15.60 22.85
N ALA A 170 19.70 -16.84 22.81
CA ALA A 170 20.33 -17.96 23.49
C ALA A 170 21.74 -18.34 22.96
N ARG A 171 22.06 -17.95 21.73
CA ARG A 171 23.37 -18.21 21.07
C ARG A 171 24.29 -16.99 21.13
N HIS A 172 23.77 -15.83 21.48
CA HIS A 172 24.58 -14.61 21.60
C HIS A 172 25.64 -14.78 22.68
N THR A 173 26.88 -14.45 22.34
CA THR A 173 28.04 -14.64 23.23
C THR A 173 28.71 -13.34 23.64
N ALA A 174 28.35 -12.22 23.00
CA ALA A 174 28.91 -10.92 23.38
C ALA A 174 28.33 -10.45 24.73
N PRO A 175 29.08 -9.66 25.50
CA PRO A 175 28.57 -9.09 26.75
C PRO A 175 27.39 -8.18 26.51
N VAL A 176 26.32 -8.37 27.26
CA VAL A 176 25.11 -7.53 27.25
C VAL A 176 25.05 -6.79 28.59
N GLN A 177 24.94 -5.48 28.56
CA GLN A 177 24.98 -4.62 29.76
C GLN A 177 23.72 -3.78 29.94
N HIS A 178 23.02 -3.45 28.85
CA HIS A 178 21.91 -2.48 28.83
C HIS A 178 20.55 -3.11 28.51
N LEU A 179 20.51 -4.34 28.02
CA LEU A 179 19.27 -5.04 27.77
C LEU A 179 18.62 -5.57 29.05
N SER A 180 17.35 -5.94 28.97
CA SER A 180 16.62 -6.51 30.09
C SER A 180 17.03 -7.96 30.40
N ASP A 181 17.02 -8.34 31.70
CA ASP A 181 17.19 -9.73 32.13
C ASP A 181 15.98 -10.62 31.77
N ALA A 182 14.88 -10.04 31.27
CA ALA A 182 13.71 -10.78 30.82
C ALA A 182 13.81 -11.09 29.31
N PRO A 183 14.13 -12.34 28.91
CA PRO A 183 14.36 -12.69 27.50
C PRO A 183 13.16 -12.40 26.60
N GLN A 184 11.92 -12.51 27.12
CA GLN A 184 10.70 -12.24 26.36
C GLN A 184 10.62 -10.77 25.92
N LEU A 185 11.05 -9.83 26.73
CA LEU A 185 11.10 -8.40 26.37
C LEU A 185 12.17 -8.15 25.31
N VAL A 186 13.33 -8.79 25.45
CA VAL A 186 14.42 -8.67 24.45
C VAL A 186 13.96 -9.23 23.10
N VAL A 187 13.25 -10.38 23.08
CA VAL A 187 12.65 -10.93 21.84
C VAL A 187 11.70 -9.93 21.21
N GLN A 188 10.81 -9.31 21.98
CA GLN A 188 9.87 -8.31 21.45
C GLN A 188 10.59 -7.10 20.86
N TRP A 189 11.59 -6.57 21.57
CA TRP A 189 12.38 -5.41 21.10
C TRP A 189 13.21 -5.74 19.85
N LEU A 190 13.82 -6.93 19.80
CA LEU A 190 14.55 -7.42 18.64
C LEU A 190 13.65 -7.48 17.39
N LEU A 191 12.49 -8.13 17.52
CA LEU A 191 11.55 -8.28 16.40
C LEU A 191 10.93 -6.95 15.96
N ALA A 192 10.66 -6.05 16.91
CA ALA A 192 10.17 -4.72 16.61
C ALA A 192 11.22 -3.90 15.85
N LEU A 193 12.46 -3.87 16.33
CA LEU A 193 13.54 -3.14 15.69
C LEU A 193 13.86 -3.70 14.30
N ASP A 194 13.90 -5.02 14.12
CA ASP A 194 14.12 -5.66 12.82
C ASP A 194 13.03 -5.27 11.80
N ALA A 195 11.76 -5.25 12.24
CA ALA A 195 10.65 -4.83 11.42
C ALA A 195 10.75 -3.35 11.01
N GLU A 196 10.99 -2.44 11.97
CA GLU A 196 11.16 -1.01 11.71
C GLU A 196 12.29 -0.74 10.72
N LEU A 197 13.44 -1.38 10.90
CA LEU A 197 14.57 -1.24 9.98
C LEU A 197 14.23 -1.69 8.56
N SER A 198 13.45 -2.76 8.42
CA SER A 198 13.03 -3.29 7.13
C SER A 198 11.96 -2.41 6.47
N GLU A 199 10.94 -1.98 7.23
CA GLU A 199 9.84 -1.13 6.73
C GLU A 199 10.30 0.29 6.34
N HIS A 200 11.37 0.80 6.99
CA HIS A 200 11.98 2.09 6.66
C HIS A 200 13.21 1.98 5.76
N LEU A 201 13.62 0.78 5.37
CA LEU A 201 14.82 0.50 4.54
C LEU A 201 16.10 1.10 5.13
N VAL A 202 16.22 1.09 6.45
CA VAL A 202 17.38 1.59 7.18
C VAL A 202 18.27 0.43 7.59
N THR A 203 19.59 0.59 7.44
CA THR A 203 20.55 -0.44 7.84
C THR A 203 21.01 -0.26 9.29
N PRO A 204 21.45 -1.33 9.98
CA PRO A 204 22.07 -1.23 11.30
C PRO A 204 23.22 -0.24 11.34
N GLU A 205 24.04 -0.17 10.29
CA GLU A 205 25.18 0.74 10.20
C GLU A 205 24.75 2.21 10.16
N GLN A 206 23.67 2.53 9.44
CA GLN A 206 23.10 3.88 9.38
C GLN A 206 22.60 4.32 10.76
N VAL A 207 21.92 3.42 11.50
CA VAL A 207 21.46 3.71 12.87
C VAL A 207 22.65 3.93 13.79
N ARG A 208 23.67 3.07 13.75
CA ARG A 208 24.89 3.23 14.58
C ARG A 208 25.59 4.56 14.29
N ALA A 209 25.66 4.97 13.01
CA ALA A 209 26.29 6.24 12.65
C ALA A 209 25.53 7.46 13.21
N LEU A 210 24.19 7.43 13.13
CA LEU A 210 23.34 8.45 13.73
C LEU A 210 23.48 8.47 15.26
N ASP A 211 23.37 7.30 15.88
CA ASP A 211 23.43 7.13 17.33
C ASP A 211 24.76 7.61 17.93
N ALA A 212 25.88 7.41 17.23
CA ALA A 212 27.19 7.88 17.67
C ALA A 212 27.20 9.42 17.78
N GLY A 213 26.71 10.14 16.76
CA GLY A 213 26.62 11.60 16.78
C GLY A 213 25.67 12.12 17.85
N GLU A 214 24.48 11.52 17.97
CA GLU A 214 23.50 11.88 18.99
C GLU A 214 24.02 11.65 20.41
N ARG A 215 24.71 10.54 20.64
CA ARG A 215 25.31 10.21 21.92
C ARG A 215 26.34 11.25 22.38
N GLU A 216 27.20 11.73 21.48
CA GLU A 216 28.15 12.79 21.74
C GLU A 216 27.43 14.07 22.18
N LEU A 217 26.37 14.49 21.47
CA LEU A 217 25.57 15.66 21.81
C LEU A 217 24.93 15.55 23.20
N PHE A 218 24.39 14.38 23.56
CA PHE A 218 23.83 14.17 24.91
C PHE A 218 24.90 14.19 26.01
N VAL A 219 26.10 13.64 25.75
CA VAL A 219 27.24 13.70 26.70
C VAL A 219 27.71 15.13 26.86
N GLU A 220 27.90 15.88 25.78
CA GLU A 220 28.28 17.29 25.83
C GLU A 220 27.25 18.16 26.59
N GLY A 221 25.97 17.89 26.35
CA GLY A 221 24.85 18.57 27.01
C GLY A 221 24.77 18.34 28.52
N MET A 222 25.51 17.35 29.06
CA MET A 222 25.63 17.13 30.50
C MET A 222 26.80 17.89 31.14
N VAL A 223 27.77 18.35 30.33
CA VAL A 223 28.97 19.05 30.86
C VAL A 223 28.56 20.43 31.37
N GLY A 224 28.74 20.65 32.68
CA GLY A 224 28.39 21.90 33.31
C GLY A 224 26.89 22.14 33.59
N GLU A 225 26.02 21.21 33.21
CA GLU A 225 24.57 21.32 33.47
C GLU A 225 24.24 21.06 34.94
N ALA A 226 23.72 22.08 35.61
CA ALA A 226 23.37 22.03 37.02
C ALA A 226 21.97 21.48 37.31
N ARG A 227 21.08 21.49 36.29
CA ARG A 227 19.67 21.06 36.44
C ARG A 227 19.57 19.56 36.40
N LYS A 228 19.18 18.96 37.51
CA LYS A 228 19.05 17.50 37.68
C LYS A 228 18.16 16.86 36.64
N THR A 229 16.99 17.46 36.33
CA THR A 229 16.04 16.95 35.35
C THR A 229 16.60 16.86 33.93
N TYR A 230 17.47 17.80 33.54
CA TYR A 230 18.12 17.74 32.22
C TYR A 230 19.18 16.65 32.16
N ARG A 231 19.97 16.48 33.21
CA ARG A 231 20.94 15.40 33.30
C ARG A 231 20.28 14.03 33.25
N GLU A 232 19.24 13.80 34.05
CA GLU A 232 18.47 12.55 34.05
C GLU A 232 17.84 12.26 32.69
N ARG A 233 17.41 13.29 31.96
CA ARG A 233 16.88 13.14 30.60
C ARG A 233 17.96 12.70 29.61
N ASN A 234 19.14 13.33 29.66
CA ASN A 234 20.26 12.98 28.80
C ASN A 234 20.80 11.57 29.13
N GLU A 235 20.91 11.21 30.39
CA GLU A 235 21.31 9.87 30.86
C GLU A 235 20.35 8.79 30.32
N LYS A 236 19.03 9.05 30.35
CA LYS A 236 18.02 8.14 29.75
C LYS A 236 18.17 8.02 28.24
N ALA A 237 18.47 9.11 27.53
CA ALA A 237 18.69 9.10 26.09
C ALA A 237 19.94 8.30 25.74
N ILE A 238 21.06 8.49 26.44
CA ILE A 238 22.30 7.71 26.28
C ILE A 238 22.03 6.23 26.54
N LEU A 239 21.32 5.88 27.61
CA LEU A 239 20.97 4.48 27.90
C LEU A 239 20.11 3.86 26.79
N ALA A 240 19.21 4.63 26.18
CA ALA A 240 18.40 4.15 25.07
C ALA A 240 19.25 3.87 23.82
N ILE A 241 20.24 4.72 23.54
CA ILE A 241 21.22 4.54 22.46
C ILE A 241 22.08 3.29 22.72
N ASP A 242 22.65 3.17 23.91
CA ASP A 242 23.52 2.04 24.27
C ASP A 242 22.73 0.72 24.21
N ARG A 243 21.46 0.71 24.65
CA ARG A 243 20.56 -0.45 24.51
C ARG A 243 20.27 -0.77 23.06
N ARG A 244 20.03 0.24 22.22
CA ARG A 244 19.79 0.04 20.79
C ARG A 244 21.01 -0.55 20.09
N ALA A 245 22.22 -0.14 20.46
CA ALA A 245 23.44 -0.71 19.92
C ALA A 245 23.52 -2.23 20.16
N GLU A 246 23.25 -2.70 21.38
CA GLU A 246 23.22 -4.15 21.71
C GLU A 246 22.08 -4.87 20.96
N LEU A 247 20.92 -4.22 20.78
CA LEU A 247 19.82 -4.79 19.98
C LEU A 247 20.19 -4.92 18.50
N LEU A 248 20.94 -3.96 17.94
CA LEU A 248 21.38 -4.03 16.53
C LEU A 248 22.32 -5.23 16.28
N ASP A 249 23.17 -5.58 17.24
CA ASP A 249 23.99 -6.79 17.13
C ASP A 249 23.11 -8.04 17.07
N LEU A 250 22.08 -8.12 17.91
CA LEU A 250 21.11 -9.21 17.88
C LEU A 250 20.28 -9.22 16.58
N VAL A 251 19.93 -8.07 16.02
CA VAL A 251 19.25 -7.97 14.71
C VAL A 251 20.11 -8.55 13.59
N GLU A 252 21.39 -8.23 13.56
CA GLU A 252 22.32 -8.76 12.55
C GLU A 252 22.46 -10.28 12.63
N GLU A 253 22.59 -10.82 13.86
CA GLU A 253 22.62 -12.26 14.10
C GLU A 253 21.31 -12.94 13.72
N TYR A 254 20.15 -12.32 14.05
CA TYR A 254 18.81 -12.81 13.70
C TYR A 254 18.64 -12.84 12.17
N ARG A 255 19.02 -11.78 11.47
CA ARG A 255 19.01 -11.72 10.00
C ARG A 255 19.93 -12.74 9.36
N ALA A 256 21.13 -12.96 9.93
CA ALA A 256 22.06 -14.00 9.49
C ALA A 256 21.45 -15.40 9.67
N LEU A 257 20.77 -15.65 10.78
CA LEU A 257 20.11 -16.91 11.06
C LEU A 257 18.91 -17.15 10.12
N LYS A 258 18.10 -16.10 9.82
CA LYS A 258 17.06 -16.18 8.78
C LYS A 258 17.65 -16.63 7.44
N ARG A 259 18.67 -15.93 6.95
CA ARG A 259 19.34 -16.27 5.67
C ARG A 259 19.90 -17.69 5.66
N HIS A 260 20.59 -18.10 6.74
CA HIS A 260 21.18 -19.44 6.84
C HIS A 260 20.13 -20.56 6.72
N HIS A 261 18.91 -20.32 7.20
CA HIS A 261 17.82 -21.31 7.15
C HIS A 261 16.88 -21.14 5.93
N GLY A 262 17.16 -20.24 5.00
CA GLY A 262 16.28 -19.93 3.86
C GLY A 262 14.90 -19.43 4.35
N LEU A 263 14.89 -18.50 5.31
CA LEU A 263 13.68 -17.94 5.93
C LEU A 263 13.60 -16.44 5.68
N MET A 264 12.39 -15.93 5.51
CA MET A 264 12.07 -14.51 5.49
C MET A 264 10.75 -14.26 6.24
N ASP A 265 10.55 -13.08 6.74
CA ASP A 265 9.24 -12.62 7.24
C ASP A 265 8.59 -11.61 6.29
N PHE A 266 7.42 -11.07 6.68
CA PHE A 266 6.68 -10.13 5.83
C PHE A 266 7.42 -8.82 5.58
N SER A 267 8.15 -8.30 6.57
CA SER A 267 8.92 -7.06 6.41
C SER A 267 10.15 -7.29 5.51
N ASP A 268 10.83 -8.44 5.63
CA ASP A 268 11.89 -8.84 4.70
C ASP A 268 11.37 -8.91 3.26
N GLN A 269 10.18 -9.48 3.05
CA GLN A 269 9.59 -9.65 1.72
C GLN A 269 9.42 -8.30 1.02
N ILE A 270 8.89 -7.29 1.71
CA ILE A 270 8.72 -5.95 1.17
C ILE A 270 10.08 -5.28 0.95
N ALA A 271 11.00 -5.35 1.91
CA ALA A 271 12.33 -4.76 1.80
C ALA A 271 13.14 -5.35 0.63
N LEU A 272 13.08 -6.68 0.45
CA LEU A 272 13.73 -7.35 -0.69
C LEU A 272 13.11 -6.95 -2.03
N THR A 273 11.78 -6.82 -2.10
CA THR A 273 11.11 -6.39 -3.33
C THR A 273 11.40 -4.92 -3.64
N ALA A 274 11.47 -4.05 -2.64
CA ALA A 274 11.88 -2.66 -2.81
C ALA A 274 13.34 -2.56 -3.33
N ARG A 275 14.23 -3.42 -2.81
CA ARG A 275 15.59 -3.57 -3.30
C ARG A 275 15.61 -4.07 -4.75
N LEU A 276 14.82 -5.10 -5.08
CA LEU A 276 14.69 -5.64 -6.43
C LEU A 276 14.27 -4.55 -7.42
N ALA A 277 13.22 -3.80 -7.12
CA ALA A 277 12.71 -2.72 -7.97
C ALA A 277 13.72 -1.58 -8.15
N ARG A 278 14.54 -1.29 -7.13
CA ARG A 278 15.61 -0.28 -7.19
C ARG A 278 16.81 -0.75 -8.01
N ASP A 279 17.27 -1.97 -7.79
CA ASP A 279 18.54 -2.50 -8.33
C ASP A 279 18.36 -3.11 -9.73
N CYS A 280 17.13 -3.45 -10.14
CA CYS A 280 16.77 -4.07 -11.42
C CYS A 280 15.64 -3.28 -12.12
N PRO A 281 15.93 -2.12 -12.77
CA PRO A 281 14.91 -1.28 -13.42
C PRO A 281 14.07 -2.01 -14.49
N GLU A 282 14.61 -3.04 -15.12
CA GLU A 282 13.91 -3.87 -16.10
C GLU A 282 12.70 -4.63 -15.52
N VAL A 283 12.64 -4.82 -14.21
CA VAL A 283 11.44 -5.35 -13.54
C VAL A 283 10.31 -4.34 -13.63
N GLY A 284 10.61 -3.06 -13.39
CA GLY A 284 9.64 -1.98 -13.59
C GLY A 284 9.17 -1.87 -15.03
N ASP A 285 10.09 -2.02 -16.02
CA ASP A 285 9.73 -2.00 -17.44
C ASP A 285 8.75 -3.14 -17.78
N SER A 286 9.00 -4.34 -17.26
CA SER A 286 8.11 -5.51 -17.44
C SER A 286 6.74 -5.29 -16.81
N GLU A 287 6.68 -4.77 -15.58
CA GLU A 287 5.42 -4.53 -14.88
C GLU A 287 4.60 -3.42 -15.53
N ARG A 288 5.22 -2.34 -16.03
CA ARG A 288 4.53 -1.29 -16.79
C ARG A 288 4.04 -1.76 -18.14
N ALA A 289 4.76 -2.67 -18.80
CA ALA A 289 4.29 -3.30 -20.04
C ALA A 289 3.09 -4.22 -19.81
N ARG A 290 3.02 -4.86 -18.64
CA ARG A 290 1.91 -5.75 -18.23
C ARG A 290 0.70 -4.98 -17.74
N PHE A 291 0.90 -3.96 -16.92
CA PHE A 291 -0.16 -3.21 -16.25
C PHE A 291 -0.14 -1.75 -16.69
N ARG A 292 -1.07 -1.39 -17.57
CA ARG A 292 -1.22 0.00 -18.05
C ARG A 292 -1.88 0.92 -17.04
N VAL A 293 -2.58 0.35 -16.05
CA VAL A 293 -3.21 1.11 -14.95
C VAL A 293 -2.99 0.39 -13.63
N VAL A 294 -2.58 1.13 -12.63
CA VAL A 294 -2.40 0.64 -11.26
C VAL A 294 -3.31 1.41 -10.31
N LEU A 295 -4.05 0.68 -9.49
CA LEU A 295 -4.93 1.22 -8.46
C LEU A 295 -4.40 0.83 -7.09
N LEU A 296 -4.14 1.79 -6.21
CA LEU A 296 -3.60 1.60 -4.87
C LEU A 296 -4.65 1.99 -3.83
N ASP A 297 -5.20 1.00 -3.12
CA ASP A 297 -6.19 1.21 -2.06
C ASP A 297 -5.53 1.40 -0.70
N GLU A 298 -6.14 2.22 0.15
CA GLU A 298 -5.68 2.57 1.51
C GLU A 298 -4.18 2.98 1.53
N TYR A 299 -3.79 3.80 0.56
CA TYR A 299 -2.38 4.15 0.34
C TYR A 299 -1.74 4.87 1.55
N GLN A 300 -2.52 5.50 2.43
CA GLN A 300 -2.05 6.10 3.68
C GLN A 300 -1.49 5.07 4.67
N ASP A 301 -1.81 3.79 4.50
CA ASP A 301 -1.35 2.71 5.39
C ASP A 301 -0.10 1.99 4.84
N THR A 302 0.46 2.46 3.72
CA THR A 302 1.69 1.89 3.15
C THR A 302 2.93 2.26 3.96
N SER A 303 3.89 1.34 4.06
CA SER A 303 5.20 1.62 4.63
C SER A 303 6.10 2.37 3.64
N VAL A 304 7.21 2.93 4.14
CA VAL A 304 8.23 3.58 3.29
C VAL A 304 8.77 2.60 2.25
N ALA A 305 9.00 1.34 2.65
CA ALA A 305 9.49 0.30 1.74
C ALA A 305 8.46 -0.04 0.63
N GLN A 306 7.16 -0.10 0.97
CA GLN A 306 6.09 -0.31 -0.01
C GLN A 306 5.99 0.88 -0.98
N ALA A 307 6.01 2.10 -0.47
CA ALA A 307 5.97 3.31 -1.30
C ALA A 307 7.16 3.37 -2.25
N LEU A 308 8.38 3.08 -1.76
CA LEU A 308 9.57 3.04 -2.60
C LEU A 308 9.48 1.94 -3.67
N MET A 309 9.05 0.73 -3.31
CA MET A 309 8.81 -0.36 -4.25
C MET A 309 7.91 0.10 -5.41
N LEU A 310 6.75 0.67 -5.08
CA LEU A 310 5.77 1.12 -6.07
C LEU A 310 6.31 2.26 -6.93
N THR A 311 6.99 3.23 -6.32
CA THR A 311 7.61 4.34 -7.06
C THR A 311 8.66 3.82 -8.04
N ARG A 312 9.50 2.86 -7.64
CA ARG A 312 10.53 2.30 -8.53
C ARG A 312 9.96 1.43 -9.65
N LEU A 313 8.82 0.77 -9.42
CA LEU A 313 8.14 -0.02 -10.44
C LEU A 313 7.37 0.85 -11.44
N PHE A 314 6.65 1.88 -10.97
CA PHE A 314 5.63 2.58 -11.75
C PHE A 314 5.87 4.09 -11.91
N SER A 315 7.02 4.61 -11.48
CA SER A 315 7.42 6.01 -11.70
C SER A 315 8.90 6.08 -12.10
N GLY A 316 9.27 7.09 -12.85
CA GLY A 316 10.64 7.25 -13.32
C GLY A 316 10.92 8.65 -13.88
N PRO A 317 12.17 8.89 -14.32
CA PRO A 317 12.62 10.21 -14.72
C PRO A 317 12.14 10.66 -16.12
N ASP A 318 11.67 9.73 -16.95
CA ASP A 318 11.18 9.96 -18.31
C ASP A 318 10.06 8.95 -18.65
N GLU A 319 9.34 9.19 -19.75
CA GLU A 319 8.19 8.36 -20.18
C GLU A 319 8.58 6.89 -20.41
N VAL A 320 9.76 6.63 -20.93
CA VAL A 320 10.24 5.25 -21.17
C VAL A 320 10.44 4.51 -19.85
N ARG A 321 10.87 5.24 -18.82
CA ARG A 321 11.14 4.69 -17.49
C ARG A 321 9.98 4.87 -16.51
N GLY A 322 8.83 5.36 -16.94
CA GLY A 322 7.61 5.40 -16.16
C GLY A 322 7.14 6.78 -15.69
N LEU A 323 7.70 7.90 -16.17
CA LEU A 323 7.13 9.22 -15.94
C LEU A 323 5.72 9.27 -16.52
N GLY A 324 4.74 9.66 -15.71
CA GLY A 324 3.35 9.74 -16.13
C GLY A 324 2.63 8.38 -16.24
N HIS A 325 3.23 7.27 -15.80
CA HIS A 325 2.55 5.97 -15.79
C HIS A 325 1.27 6.03 -14.94
N PRO A 326 0.10 5.58 -15.46
CA PRO A 326 -1.18 5.74 -14.77
C PRO A 326 -1.27 4.97 -13.46
N VAL A 327 -1.00 5.64 -12.35
CA VAL A 327 -1.18 5.14 -10.99
C VAL A 327 -2.23 5.99 -10.29
N THR A 328 -3.28 5.37 -9.77
CA THR A 328 -4.30 6.06 -8.98
C THR A 328 -4.23 5.58 -7.53
N ALA A 329 -3.72 6.41 -6.63
CA ALA A 329 -3.76 6.15 -5.20
C ALA A 329 -5.06 6.66 -4.60
N VAL A 330 -5.65 5.87 -3.71
CA VAL A 330 -6.87 6.23 -2.97
C VAL A 330 -6.62 6.04 -1.49
N GLY A 331 -7.00 7.02 -0.67
CA GLY A 331 -6.83 6.91 0.77
C GLY A 331 -7.36 8.09 1.55
N ASP A 332 -7.25 8.02 2.86
CA ASP A 332 -7.64 9.06 3.81
C ASP A 332 -6.55 9.23 4.86
N PRO A 333 -5.78 10.31 4.83
CA PRO A 333 -4.73 10.57 5.81
C PRO A 333 -5.24 10.57 7.26
N ASN A 334 -6.51 10.92 7.50
CA ASN A 334 -7.13 10.91 8.82
C ASN A 334 -7.49 9.49 9.31
N GLN A 335 -7.45 8.49 8.44
CA GLN A 335 -7.70 7.08 8.77
C GLN A 335 -6.42 6.27 8.89
N ALA A 336 -5.24 6.87 8.84
CA ALA A 336 -3.97 6.19 9.02
C ALA A 336 -3.80 5.71 10.47
N ILE A 337 -3.97 4.42 10.70
CA ILE A 337 -3.92 3.78 12.02
C ILE A 337 -2.82 2.72 12.16
N TYR A 338 -2.02 2.50 11.13
CA TYR A 338 -0.99 1.47 11.08
C TYR A 338 0.43 2.00 11.23
N GLY A 339 0.62 3.21 11.81
CA GLY A 339 1.94 3.78 12.08
C GLY A 339 2.86 2.85 12.89
N TRP A 340 2.29 2.07 13.81
CA TRP A 340 3.01 1.05 14.57
C TRP A 340 3.49 -0.18 13.76
N ARG A 341 3.10 -0.26 12.49
CA ARG A 341 3.56 -1.24 11.49
C ARG A 341 4.44 -0.60 10.41
N GLY A 342 5.06 0.54 10.68
CA GLY A 342 5.91 1.25 9.72
C GLY A 342 5.15 2.01 8.64
N ALA A 343 3.81 2.13 8.73
CA ALA A 343 3.05 2.96 7.80
C ALA A 343 3.41 4.44 7.99
N SER A 344 3.55 5.16 6.87
CA SER A 344 3.83 6.59 6.86
C SER A 344 2.68 7.36 6.23
N VAL A 345 2.03 8.19 7.04
CA VAL A 345 0.95 9.10 6.56
C VAL A 345 1.47 10.06 5.48
N SER A 346 2.77 10.37 5.49
CA SER A 346 3.37 11.24 4.48
C SER A 346 3.29 10.65 3.07
N ASN A 347 3.26 9.32 2.93
CA ASN A 347 3.22 8.67 1.63
C ASN A 347 2.07 9.17 0.73
N ILE A 348 0.86 9.35 1.30
CA ILE A 348 -0.26 9.82 0.49
C ILE A 348 -0.18 11.32 0.19
N SER A 349 0.36 12.13 1.12
CA SER A 349 0.57 13.56 0.90
C SER A 349 1.72 13.83 -0.10
N GLU A 350 2.73 12.97 -0.11
CA GLU A 350 3.91 13.04 -1.01
C GLU A 350 3.66 12.31 -2.34
N PHE A 351 2.51 11.66 -2.52
CA PHE A 351 2.19 10.94 -3.75
C PHE A 351 2.31 11.80 -5.01
N PRO A 352 1.83 13.07 -5.04
CA PRO A 352 1.93 13.91 -6.24
C PRO A 352 3.36 14.13 -6.72
N GLU A 353 4.32 14.20 -5.82
CA GLU A 353 5.75 14.37 -6.11
C GLU A 353 6.43 13.03 -6.42
N ALA A 354 5.99 11.94 -5.77
CA ALA A 354 6.54 10.60 -5.97
C ALA A 354 6.13 9.98 -7.33
N PHE A 355 4.94 10.36 -7.82
CA PHE A 355 4.39 9.91 -9.11
C PHE A 355 4.04 11.11 -9.99
N PRO A 356 5.03 11.87 -10.49
CA PRO A 356 4.77 13.03 -11.32
C PRO A 356 4.22 12.63 -12.70
N SER A 357 3.42 13.51 -13.29
CA SER A 357 3.04 13.46 -14.70
C SER A 357 4.06 14.25 -15.57
N ALA A 358 3.94 14.17 -16.88
CA ALA A 358 4.73 14.99 -17.78
C ALA A 358 4.46 16.50 -17.60
N ALA A 359 3.29 16.87 -17.06
CA ALA A 359 2.90 18.26 -16.79
C ALA A 359 3.35 18.77 -15.41
N GLY A 360 3.87 17.90 -14.52
CA GLY A 360 4.29 18.22 -13.15
C GLY A 360 3.73 17.24 -12.13
N SER A 361 3.44 17.70 -10.92
CA SER A 361 2.89 16.87 -9.84
C SER A 361 1.56 16.22 -10.25
N ALA A 362 1.30 15.02 -9.72
CA ALA A 362 0.04 14.31 -9.99
C ALA A 362 -1.19 15.11 -9.53
N ALA A 363 -2.29 14.94 -10.24
CA ALA A 363 -3.56 15.59 -9.89
C ALA A 363 -4.18 15.01 -8.61
N SER A 364 -4.81 15.87 -7.79
CA SER A 364 -5.52 15.47 -6.58
C SER A 364 -7.02 15.65 -6.74
N TYR A 365 -7.78 14.64 -6.34
CA TYR A 365 -9.25 14.60 -6.43
C TYR A 365 -9.83 14.39 -5.02
N PRO A 366 -10.43 15.43 -4.40
CA PRO A 366 -11.06 15.28 -3.10
C PRO A 366 -12.45 14.60 -3.21
N LEU A 367 -12.77 13.72 -2.27
CA LEU A 367 -14.11 13.16 -2.08
C LEU A 367 -14.61 13.54 -0.67
N THR A 368 -15.40 14.60 -0.57
CA THR A 368 -15.87 15.16 0.70
C THR A 368 -17.23 14.62 1.12
N VAL A 369 -18.06 14.17 0.16
CA VAL A 369 -19.42 13.74 0.45
C VAL A 369 -19.46 12.38 1.14
N ASN A 370 -19.80 12.37 2.43
CA ASN A 370 -20.00 11.15 3.21
C ASN A 370 -21.41 10.60 2.95
N ARG A 371 -21.47 9.30 2.61
CA ARG A 371 -22.71 8.59 2.30
C ARG A 371 -23.15 7.62 3.41
N ARG A 372 -22.42 7.60 4.52
CA ARG A 372 -22.61 6.66 5.63
C ARG A 372 -23.33 7.28 6.81
N SER A 373 -22.90 8.48 7.20
CA SER A 373 -23.30 9.10 8.48
C SER A 373 -24.26 10.27 8.26
N ASP A 374 -25.08 10.52 9.26
CA ASP A 374 -26.02 11.64 9.28
C ASP A 374 -25.34 12.95 9.69
N THR A 375 -26.03 14.09 9.52
CA THR A 375 -25.49 15.44 9.62
C THR A 375 -24.83 15.72 10.97
N ALA A 376 -25.53 15.47 12.10
CA ALA A 376 -24.99 15.77 13.44
C ALA A 376 -23.70 14.98 13.76
N ILE A 377 -23.55 13.76 13.21
CA ILE A 377 -22.34 12.94 13.37
C ILE A 377 -21.19 13.59 12.62
N LEU A 378 -21.44 14.09 11.39
CA LEU A 378 -20.40 14.72 10.57
C LEU A 378 -19.97 16.07 11.13
N ASP A 379 -20.92 16.88 11.62
CA ASP A 379 -20.64 18.16 12.26
C ASP A 379 -19.74 17.96 13.48
N THR A 380 -20.06 16.99 14.34
CA THR A 380 -19.23 16.63 15.49
C THR A 380 -17.83 16.13 15.08
N ALA A 381 -17.76 15.27 14.06
CA ALA A 381 -16.49 14.75 13.56
C ALA A 381 -15.62 15.88 12.96
N ASN A 382 -16.22 16.78 12.19
CA ASN A 382 -15.52 17.92 11.59
C ASN A 382 -15.03 18.92 12.66
N GLU A 383 -15.82 19.16 13.72
CA GLU A 383 -15.41 20.01 14.83
C GLU A 383 -14.21 19.41 15.59
N LEU A 384 -14.24 18.10 15.86
CA LEU A 384 -13.10 17.38 16.48
C LEU A 384 -11.86 17.38 15.59
N ALA A 385 -12.03 17.36 14.28
CA ALA A 385 -10.93 17.35 13.31
C ALA A 385 -10.46 18.75 12.89
N ALA A 386 -11.05 19.83 13.41
CA ALA A 386 -10.77 21.20 12.96
C ALA A 386 -9.29 21.60 13.03
N GLU A 387 -8.58 21.17 14.10
CA GLU A 387 -7.14 21.41 14.24
C GLU A 387 -6.31 20.65 13.18
N LEU A 388 -6.75 19.45 12.79
CA LEU A 388 -6.09 18.67 11.73
C LEU A 388 -6.27 19.34 10.36
N TYR A 389 -7.45 19.85 10.07
CA TYR A 389 -7.71 20.61 8.83
C TYR A 389 -6.88 21.89 8.76
N ALA A 390 -6.70 22.57 9.90
CA ALA A 390 -5.85 23.76 9.96
C ALA A 390 -4.37 23.47 9.70
N LEU A 391 -3.89 22.27 10.09
CA LEU A 391 -2.50 21.82 9.87
C LEU A 391 -2.28 21.24 8.48
N ARG A 392 -3.33 20.77 7.81
CA ARG A 392 -3.31 20.09 6.50
C ARG A 392 -4.37 20.66 5.57
N PRO A 393 -4.08 21.77 4.88
CA PRO A 393 -5.05 22.44 4.00
C PRO A 393 -5.56 21.60 2.84
N GLU A 394 -4.86 20.52 2.47
CA GLU A 394 -5.28 19.57 1.46
C GLU A 394 -6.46 18.67 1.90
N LEU A 395 -6.72 18.60 3.21
CA LEU A 395 -7.84 17.87 3.78
C LEU A 395 -9.05 18.78 3.91
N LEU A 396 -10.17 18.34 3.37
CA LEU A 396 -11.44 19.08 3.41
C LEU A 396 -12.40 18.46 4.42
N PRO A 397 -13.22 19.26 5.12
CA PRO A 397 -14.28 18.76 5.97
C PRO A 397 -15.24 17.85 5.19
N LEU A 398 -15.86 16.90 5.90
CA LEU A 398 -16.84 15.99 5.32
C LEU A 398 -18.19 16.70 5.18
N GLU A 399 -18.84 16.50 4.05
CA GLU A 399 -20.17 17.00 3.74
C GLU A 399 -21.20 15.87 3.82
N PRO A 400 -22.40 16.10 4.36
CA PRO A 400 -23.46 15.11 4.33
C PRO A 400 -23.98 14.90 2.90
N LYS A 401 -24.46 13.68 2.61
CA LYS A 401 -25.20 13.44 1.36
C LYS A 401 -26.48 14.28 1.32
N PRO A 402 -27.03 14.61 0.13
CA PRO A 402 -28.20 15.50 0.00
C PRO A 402 -29.45 15.06 0.75
N ASP A 403 -29.60 13.75 1.00
CA ASP A 403 -30.72 13.10 1.69
C ASP A 403 -30.34 12.59 3.09
N ALA A 404 -29.28 13.15 3.70
CA ALA A 404 -28.88 12.79 5.06
C ALA A 404 -29.95 13.22 6.07
N ALA A 405 -30.19 12.36 7.06
CA ALA A 405 -31.02 12.70 8.22
C ALA A 405 -30.22 13.63 9.18
N ASP A 406 -30.92 14.23 10.13
CA ASP A 406 -30.25 15.04 11.16
C ASP A 406 -29.31 14.21 12.02
N GLY A 407 -29.72 13.01 12.40
CA GLY A 407 -28.93 12.12 13.27
C GLY A 407 -28.89 12.61 14.72
N GLU A 408 -28.23 11.83 15.60
CA GLU A 408 -28.09 12.16 17.02
C GLU A 408 -26.70 11.81 17.51
N VAL A 409 -26.09 12.71 18.29
CA VAL A 409 -24.81 12.48 19.00
C VAL A 409 -25.04 12.70 20.49
N THR A 410 -24.72 11.71 21.32
CA THR A 410 -24.82 11.80 22.78
C THR A 410 -23.44 11.75 23.42
N ALA A 411 -23.13 12.73 24.28
CA ALA A 411 -21.90 12.75 25.06
C ALA A 411 -22.21 12.35 26.51
N GLY A 412 -21.40 11.41 27.05
CA GLY A 412 -21.44 11.02 28.47
C GLY A 412 -20.15 11.43 29.18
N LEU A 413 -20.28 12.13 30.31
CA LEU A 413 -19.14 12.37 31.24
C LEU A 413 -19.19 11.29 32.33
N TYR A 414 -18.12 10.51 32.45
CA TYR A 414 -17.95 9.48 33.47
C TYR A 414 -16.86 9.86 34.47
#